data_a1a6f34926d988af854b619d716314a0
#
_entry.id   a1a6f34926d988af854b619d716314a0
#
_cell.length_a   1.000
_cell.length_b   1.000
_cell.length_c   1.000
_cell.angle_alpha   90.00
_cell.angle_beta   90.00
_cell.angle_gamma   90.00
#
_symmetry.space_group_name_H-M   'P 1'
#
loop_
_entity.id
_entity.type
_entity.pdbx_description
1 polymer ?
#
loop_
_entity_poly.entity_id
_entity_poly.type
_entity_poly.pdbx_seq_one_letter_code
_entity_poly.pdbx_strand_id
1 'polypeptide(L)'
;MKKRRLTAAAVATACLLTLTLAGCGGTNDVKSASEPLAVSQAFGQESVWVQYNENDAIEKDGEIDRILVFDGNGNVTAYQCDGATFADLNGKSDDEIVEMAKEQDKEVFDAKRQDALDSTAPAIDSIQSVYDTLKDEYDSGTYTSGLRGSALSDLTDADLEQLKSIYSQVLTDLEAQLNAAKDGQAATESATYQEPQAQPYTLHIETDSTGNNTQSETISFDAPSYSFYKAQLDDEEQNPADVLTWGIKGSSTEAGDAIRNESIELFSPVNKQTVYDMTFAGFSGLATIVNEDHAGFMLDTPDTEGIEVD
;
A
#
# COMPACT_ATOMS: atom_id res chain seq x y z
N MET A 1 -14.41 -49.76 -17.61
CA MET A 1 -13.50 -49.53 -16.46
C MET A 1 -13.53 -48.04 -16.10
N LYS A 2 -14.28 -47.65 -15.04
CA LYS A 2 -14.40 -46.27 -14.57
C LYS A 2 -13.29 -45.98 -13.55
N LYS A 3 -12.36 -45.05 -13.86
CA LYS A 3 -11.39 -44.53 -12.88
C LYS A 3 -12.03 -43.45 -12.03
N ARG A 4 -12.22 -43.70 -10.75
CA ARG A 4 -12.59 -42.75 -9.72
C ARG A 4 -11.36 -41.89 -9.36
N ARG A 5 -11.50 -40.56 -9.44
CA ARG A 5 -10.54 -39.60 -8.87
C ARG A 5 -10.91 -39.38 -7.41
N LEU A 6 -10.01 -39.70 -6.50
CA LEU A 6 -10.12 -39.30 -5.09
C LEU A 6 -9.59 -37.85 -5.00
N THR A 7 -10.44 -36.97 -4.53
CA THR A 7 -10.09 -35.64 -4.03
C THR A 7 -9.73 -35.78 -2.56
N ALA A 8 -8.49 -35.51 -2.21
CA ALA A 8 -8.04 -35.39 -0.83
C ALA A 8 -8.44 -33.98 -0.32
N ALA A 9 -9.37 -33.93 0.63
CA ALA A 9 -9.67 -32.75 1.40
C ALA A 9 -8.65 -32.65 2.54
N ALA A 10 -7.82 -31.61 2.53
CA ALA A 10 -6.97 -31.27 3.66
C ALA A 10 -7.85 -30.56 4.70
N VAL A 11 -8.07 -31.22 5.81
CA VAL A 11 -8.69 -30.62 6.99
C VAL A 11 -7.58 -29.95 7.79
N ALA A 12 -7.53 -28.62 7.75
CA ALA A 12 -6.72 -27.83 8.66
C ALA A 12 -7.40 -27.85 10.04
N THR A 13 -6.80 -28.54 10.99
CA THR A 13 -7.24 -28.53 12.39
C THR A 13 -6.65 -27.27 13.04
N ALA A 14 -7.47 -26.23 13.20
CA ALA A 14 -7.14 -25.09 14.04
C ALA A 14 -7.13 -25.57 15.51
N CYS A 15 -5.96 -25.57 16.14
CA CYS A 15 -5.85 -25.72 17.59
C CYS A 15 -6.26 -24.41 18.27
N LEU A 16 -7.48 -24.36 18.76
CA LEU A 16 -7.95 -23.36 19.71
C LEU A 16 -7.23 -23.59 21.06
N LEU A 17 -6.19 -22.82 21.32
CA LEU A 17 -5.63 -22.64 22.66
C LEU A 17 -6.45 -21.53 23.35
N THR A 18 -7.48 -21.92 24.08
CA THR A 18 -8.17 -21.04 25.03
C THR A 18 -7.29 -20.89 26.26
N LEU A 19 -6.47 -19.84 26.30
CA LEU A 19 -5.83 -19.37 27.52
C LEU A 19 -6.83 -18.58 28.34
N THR A 20 -7.49 -19.22 29.31
CA THR A 20 -8.25 -18.52 30.33
C THR A 20 -7.27 -17.94 31.35
N LEU A 21 -6.87 -16.69 31.16
CA LEU A 21 -6.26 -15.88 32.22
C LEU A 21 -7.37 -15.50 33.22
N ALA A 22 -7.50 -16.30 34.28
CA ALA A 22 -8.26 -15.91 35.46
C ALA A 22 -7.42 -14.91 36.28
N GLY A 23 -7.39 -13.65 35.85
CA GLY A 23 -6.86 -12.53 36.63
C GLY A 23 -7.99 -11.83 37.35
N CYS A 24 -7.87 -11.71 38.65
CA CYS A 24 -8.84 -11.15 39.60
C CYS A 24 -9.02 -9.64 39.40
N GLY A 25 -10.26 -9.19 39.13
CA GLY A 25 -10.86 -7.96 39.63
C GLY A 25 -10.27 -6.61 39.21
N GLY A 26 -10.61 -6.17 38.01
CA GLY A 26 -10.55 -4.81 37.50
C GLY A 26 -10.89 -4.90 36.03
N THR A 27 -11.86 -4.17 35.54
CA THR A 27 -12.11 -4.05 34.11
C THR A 27 -10.97 -3.22 33.51
N ASN A 28 -9.86 -3.88 33.13
CA ASN A 28 -8.79 -3.28 32.35
C ASN A 28 -9.21 -3.23 30.87
N ASP A 29 -10.25 -2.49 30.59
CA ASP A 29 -10.70 -2.14 29.25
C ASP A 29 -9.71 -1.11 28.65
N VAL A 30 -9.40 -1.26 27.36
CA VAL A 30 -8.48 -0.35 26.65
C VAL A 30 -8.85 1.11 26.80
N LYS A 31 -10.13 1.45 27.02
CA LYS A 31 -10.59 2.83 27.19
C LYS A 31 -10.57 3.36 28.63
N SER A 32 -10.57 2.47 29.63
CA SER A 32 -10.83 2.87 31.02
C SER A 32 -9.85 2.27 32.03
N ALA A 33 -8.70 1.81 31.60
CA ALA A 33 -7.71 1.19 32.47
C ALA A 33 -7.20 2.13 33.56
N SER A 34 -7.26 1.67 34.81
CA SER A 34 -6.76 2.40 35.99
C SER A 34 -5.26 2.22 36.28
N GLU A 35 -4.62 1.26 35.59
CA GLU A 35 -3.18 1.02 35.57
C GLU A 35 -2.72 0.99 34.11
N PRO A 36 -1.44 1.35 33.81
CA PRO A 36 -0.94 1.31 32.45
C PRO A 36 -1.08 -0.06 31.82
N LEU A 37 -1.63 -0.13 30.60
CA LEU A 37 -1.76 -1.37 29.85
C LEU A 37 -0.50 -1.64 29.02
N ALA A 38 0.00 -2.86 29.07
CA ALA A 38 1.04 -3.32 28.17
C ALA A 38 0.48 -3.47 26.73
N VAL A 39 1.34 -3.37 25.70
CA VAL A 39 0.99 -3.47 24.30
C VAL A 39 0.17 -4.74 24.01
N SER A 40 0.68 -5.90 24.46
CA SER A 40 0.01 -7.19 24.27
C SER A 40 -1.38 -7.26 24.91
N GLN A 41 -1.53 -6.60 26.06
CA GLN A 41 -2.84 -6.53 26.75
C GLN A 41 -3.82 -5.61 26.03
N ALA A 42 -3.34 -4.51 25.47
CA ALA A 42 -4.15 -3.56 24.74
C ALA A 42 -4.63 -4.13 23.38
N PHE A 43 -3.72 -4.72 22.61
CA PHE A 43 -4.06 -5.32 21.31
C PHE A 43 -4.76 -6.68 21.43
N GLY A 44 -4.65 -7.34 22.59
CA GLY A 44 -5.40 -8.55 22.94
C GLY A 44 -6.87 -8.29 23.26
N GLN A 45 -7.38 -7.07 23.09
CA GLN A 45 -8.77 -6.67 23.28
C GLN A 45 -9.33 -6.04 22.00
N GLU A 46 -10.65 -6.11 21.82
CA GLU A 46 -11.32 -5.36 20.76
C GLU A 46 -11.06 -3.87 20.94
N SER A 47 -10.43 -3.22 19.93
CA SER A 47 -10.03 -1.82 20.04
C SER A 47 -9.76 -1.21 18.67
N VAL A 48 -9.92 0.11 18.59
CA VAL A 48 -9.66 0.90 17.39
C VAL A 48 -8.48 1.83 17.66
N TRP A 49 -7.48 1.74 16.81
CA TRP A 49 -6.25 2.52 16.90
C TRP A 49 -6.03 3.35 15.63
N VAL A 50 -5.42 4.49 15.80
CA VAL A 50 -5.12 5.44 14.74
C VAL A 50 -3.61 5.48 14.53
N GLN A 51 -3.18 5.10 13.33
CA GLN A 51 -1.80 5.28 12.90
C GLN A 51 -1.65 6.66 12.26
N TYR A 52 -0.61 7.38 12.65
CA TYR A 52 -0.28 8.71 12.15
C TYR A 52 1.26 8.84 12.05
N ASN A 53 1.76 9.85 11.34
CA ASN A 53 3.19 10.05 11.24
C ASN A 53 3.78 10.37 12.64
N GLU A 54 4.78 9.61 13.06
CA GLU A 54 5.41 9.73 14.37
C GLU A 54 6.03 11.12 14.66
N ASN A 55 6.34 11.89 13.62
CA ASN A 55 6.86 13.25 13.73
C ASN A 55 5.76 14.31 13.86
N ASP A 56 4.50 13.92 13.72
CA ASP A 56 3.35 14.80 13.83
C ASP A 56 2.78 14.77 15.26
N ALA A 57 2.08 15.85 15.62
CA ALA A 57 1.37 15.92 16.89
C ALA A 57 -0.06 15.38 16.75
N ILE A 58 -0.58 14.80 17.84
CA ILE A 58 -2.02 14.50 17.95
C ILE A 58 -2.75 15.81 18.14
N GLU A 59 -3.17 16.43 17.06
CA GLU A 59 -3.92 17.69 17.03
C GLU A 59 -5.01 17.62 15.95
N LYS A 60 -5.93 18.60 15.98
CA LYS A 60 -7.13 18.57 15.12
C LYS A 60 -6.83 18.38 13.63
N ASP A 61 -5.74 18.98 13.14
CA ASP A 61 -5.33 18.96 11.74
C ASP A 61 -4.26 17.87 11.46
N GLY A 62 -3.89 17.06 12.48
CA GLY A 62 -2.97 15.93 12.33
C GLY A 62 -3.58 14.86 11.41
N GLU A 63 -2.82 14.43 10.40
CA GLU A 63 -3.27 13.46 9.40
C GLU A 63 -3.25 12.04 9.95
N ILE A 64 -4.20 11.25 9.51
CA ILE A 64 -4.34 9.82 9.82
C ILE A 64 -3.93 9.01 8.60
N ASP A 65 -2.91 8.16 8.77
CA ASP A 65 -2.42 7.27 7.72
C ASP A 65 -3.28 6.00 7.60
N ARG A 66 -3.67 5.44 8.76
CA ARG A 66 -4.47 4.21 8.84
C ARG A 66 -5.33 4.17 10.11
N ILE A 67 -6.40 3.41 10.02
CA ILE A 67 -7.16 2.95 11.18
C ILE A 67 -6.97 1.45 11.31
N LEU A 68 -6.53 1.02 12.50
CA LEU A 68 -6.28 -0.37 12.85
C LEU A 68 -7.38 -0.86 13.80
N VAL A 69 -8.02 -1.97 13.46
CA VAL A 69 -9.10 -2.57 14.25
C VAL A 69 -8.63 -3.93 14.75
N PHE A 70 -8.35 -4.03 16.05
CA PHE A 70 -7.99 -5.28 16.71
C PHE A 70 -9.25 -6.05 17.13
N ASP A 71 -9.28 -7.35 16.88
CA ASP A 71 -10.41 -8.22 17.17
C ASP A 71 -10.35 -8.91 18.56
N GLY A 72 -9.29 -8.63 19.31
CA GLY A 72 -9.04 -9.28 20.62
C GLY A 72 -8.65 -10.76 20.54
N ASN A 73 -8.46 -11.31 19.33
CA ASN A 73 -8.11 -12.71 19.09
C ASN A 73 -6.79 -12.88 18.34
N GLY A 74 -5.94 -11.86 18.37
CA GLY A 74 -4.63 -11.86 17.71
C GLY A 74 -4.66 -11.44 16.26
N ASN A 75 -5.74 -10.82 15.78
CA ASN A 75 -5.79 -10.28 14.43
C ASN A 75 -6.06 -8.77 14.44
N VAL A 76 -5.65 -8.12 13.36
CA VAL A 76 -5.87 -6.71 13.08
C VAL A 76 -6.39 -6.54 11.66
N THR A 77 -7.34 -5.65 11.48
CA THR A 77 -7.76 -5.16 10.16
C THR A 77 -7.23 -3.75 9.99
N ALA A 78 -6.48 -3.50 8.91
CA ALA A 78 -5.88 -2.21 8.63
C ALA A 78 -6.58 -1.54 7.44
N TYR A 79 -7.09 -0.34 7.65
CA TYR A 79 -7.73 0.49 6.63
C TYR A 79 -6.84 1.68 6.32
N GLN A 80 -6.54 1.93 5.05
CA GLN A 80 -5.79 3.11 4.62
C GLN A 80 -6.68 4.36 4.68
N CYS A 81 -6.09 5.49 5.08
CA CYS A 81 -6.74 6.79 5.02
C CYS A 81 -5.91 7.75 4.15
N ASP A 82 -6.56 8.72 3.55
CA ASP A 82 -5.93 9.81 2.80
C ASP A 82 -6.73 11.10 3.03
N GLY A 83 -6.10 12.07 3.67
CA GLY A 83 -6.73 13.34 4.05
C GLY A 83 -7.68 13.28 5.26
N ALA A 84 -7.82 12.13 5.94
CA ALA A 84 -8.52 12.05 7.23
C ALA A 84 -7.66 12.67 8.34
N THR A 85 -8.29 13.32 9.30
CA THR A 85 -7.62 14.01 10.42
C THR A 85 -8.22 13.60 11.77
N PHE A 86 -7.51 13.90 12.86
CA PHE A 86 -8.06 13.67 14.19
C PHE A 86 -9.37 14.45 14.45
N ALA A 87 -9.60 15.58 13.76
CA ALA A 87 -10.88 16.30 13.84
C ALA A 87 -12.06 15.48 13.30
N ASP A 88 -11.83 14.63 12.30
CA ASP A 88 -12.88 13.81 11.68
C ASP A 88 -13.40 12.71 12.61
N LEU A 89 -12.64 12.37 13.66
CA LEU A 89 -13.03 11.41 14.68
C LEU A 89 -13.97 12.02 15.74
N ASN A 90 -14.06 13.36 15.80
CA ASN A 90 -14.75 14.05 16.88
C ASN A 90 -16.22 13.61 17.02
N GLY A 91 -16.57 13.15 18.22
CA GLY A 91 -17.91 12.71 18.57
C GLY A 91 -18.34 11.37 17.97
N LYS A 92 -17.46 10.65 17.30
CA LYS A 92 -17.74 9.31 16.74
C LYS A 92 -17.52 8.22 17.78
N SER A 93 -18.35 7.21 17.73
CA SER A 93 -18.10 5.92 18.37
C SER A 93 -17.10 5.09 17.58
N ASP A 94 -16.57 4.01 18.17
CA ASP A 94 -15.66 3.08 17.46
C ASP A 94 -16.30 2.51 16.20
N ASP A 95 -17.58 2.12 16.26
CA ASP A 95 -18.31 1.61 15.10
C ASP A 95 -18.37 2.66 13.96
N GLU A 96 -18.64 3.93 14.31
CA GLU A 96 -18.66 5.03 13.33
C GLU A 96 -17.26 5.35 12.77
N ILE A 97 -16.21 5.18 13.57
CA ILE A 97 -14.82 5.30 13.11
C ILE A 97 -14.47 4.16 12.15
N VAL A 98 -14.87 2.93 12.45
CA VAL A 98 -14.65 1.78 11.56
C VAL A 98 -15.40 1.95 10.24
N GLU A 99 -16.65 2.40 10.25
CA GLU A 99 -17.38 2.67 9.00
C GLU A 99 -16.72 3.80 8.19
N MET A 100 -16.27 4.87 8.83
CA MET A 100 -15.48 5.92 8.18
C MET A 100 -14.18 5.35 7.58
N ALA A 101 -13.49 4.46 8.30
CA ALA A 101 -12.26 3.83 7.84
C ALA A 101 -12.48 3.00 6.56
N LYS A 102 -13.59 2.24 6.49
CA LYS A 102 -13.97 1.47 5.30
C LYS A 102 -14.24 2.36 4.08
N GLU A 103 -14.93 3.49 4.30
CA GLU A 103 -15.19 4.46 3.25
C GLU A 103 -13.88 5.08 2.74
N GLN A 104 -13.00 5.51 3.67
CA GLN A 104 -11.69 6.09 3.34
C GLN A 104 -10.81 5.10 2.58
N ASP A 105 -10.69 3.85 3.02
CA ASP A 105 -9.88 2.83 2.36
C ASP A 105 -10.36 2.56 0.92
N LYS A 106 -11.69 2.54 0.72
CA LYS A 106 -12.26 2.44 -0.62
C LYS A 106 -11.97 3.66 -1.48
N GLU A 107 -12.03 4.87 -0.92
CA GLU A 107 -11.69 6.11 -1.62
C GLU A 107 -10.23 6.13 -2.02
N VAL A 108 -9.31 5.67 -1.16
CA VAL A 108 -7.88 5.49 -1.47
C VAL A 108 -7.67 4.54 -2.64
N PHE A 109 -8.35 3.38 -2.63
CA PHE A 109 -8.32 2.44 -3.75
C PHE A 109 -8.78 3.10 -5.05
N ASP A 110 -9.95 3.75 -5.04
CA ASP A 110 -10.55 4.37 -6.23
C ASP A 110 -9.69 5.53 -6.75
N ALA A 111 -9.12 6.36 -5.86
CA ALA A 111 -8.25 7.46 -6.23
C ALA A 111 -6.95 6.98 -6.87
N LYS A 112 -6.27 6.00 -6.29
CA LYS A 112 -5.04 5.41 -6.85
C LYS A 112 -5.29 4.72 -8.19
N ARG A 113 -6.43 4.02 -8.33
CA ARG A 113 -6.84 3.41 -9.58
C ARG A 113 -7.07 4.46 -10.67
N GLN A 114 -7.80 5.53 -10.36
CA GLN A 114 -8.08 6.60 -11.30
C GLN A 114 -6.80 7.33 -11.73
N ASP A 115 -5.92 7.66 -10.79
CA ASP A 115 -4.62 8.29 -11.07
C ASP A 115 -3.74 7.43 -11.99
N ALA A 116 -3.78 6.11 -11.84
CA ALA A 116 -3.08 5.19 -12.74
C ALA A 116 -3.67 5.21 -14.16
N LEU A 117 -4.99 5.25 -14.29
CA LEU A 117 -5.68 5.35 -15.59
C LEU A 117 -5.40 6.68 -16.27
N ASP A 118 -5.46 7.79 -15.52
CA ASP A 118 -5.22 9.14 -16.01
C ASP A 118 -3.76 9.33 -16.48
N SER A 119 -2.82 8.64 -15.86
CA SER A 119 -1.42 8.64 -16.29
C SER A 119 -1.19 7.75 -17.52
N THR A 120 -1.85 6.60 -17.59
CA THR A 120 -1.60 5.59 -18.64
C THR A 120 -2.26 5.93 -19.98
N ALA A 121 -3.46 6.49 -19.98
CA ALA A 121 -4.19 6.77 -21.22
C ALA A 121 -3.43 7.74 -22.16
N PRO A 122 -2.91 8.89 -21.72
CA PRO A 122 -2.10 9.76 -22.56
C PRO A 122 -0.82 9.10 -23.08
N ALA A 123 -0.20 8.24 -22.27
CA ALA A 123 1.00 7.51 -22.68
C ALA A 123 0.69 6.54 -23.84
N ILE A 124 -0.43 5.81 -23.77
CA ILE A 124 -0.90 4.94 -24.84
C ILE A 124 -1.15 5.75 -26.13
N ASP A 125 -1.86 6.88 -26.04
CA ASP A 125 -2.17 7.74 -27.20
C ASP A 125 -0.87 8.24 -27.85
N SER A 126 0.12 8.61 -27.06
CA SER A 126 1.41 9.08 -27.55
C SER A 126 2.21 7.97 -28.24
N ILE A 127 2.32 6.79 -27.62
CA ILE A 127 3.00 5.63 -28.24
C ILE A 127 2.28 5.25 -29.55
N GLN A 128 0.95 5.23 -29.55
CA GLN A 128 0.16 4.90 -30.74
C GLN A 128 0.43 5.91 -31.87
N SER A 129 0.45 7.21 -31.56
CA SER A 129 0.70 8.27 -32.56
C SER A 129 2.07 8.13 -33.21
N VAL A 130 3.11 7.86 -32.42
CA VAL A 130 4.46 7.63 -32.93
C VAL A 130 4.53 6.36 -33.76
N TYR A 131 3.94 5.27 -33.27
CA TYR A 131 3.86 4.00 -34.00
C TYR A 131 3.19 4.17 -35.37
N ASP A 132 2.02 4.82 -35.41
CA ASP A 132 1.26 5.02 -36.64
C ASP A 132 2.08 5.87 -37.65
N THR A 133 2.73 6.92 -37.16
CA THR A 133 3.60 7.78 -38.02
C THR A 133 4.76 6.97 -38.62
N LEU A 134 5.50 6.24 -37.78
CA LEU A 134 6.64 5.45 -38.24
C LEU A 134 6.21 4.28 -39.15
N LYS A 135 5.06 3.69 -38.87
CA LYS A 135 4.50 2.62 -39.71
C LYS A 135 4.07 3.12 -41.08
N ASP A 136 3.41 4.28 -41.18
CA ASP A 136 3.03 4.89 -42.44
C ASP A 136 4.27 5.24 -43.26
N GLU A 137 5.32 5.79 -42.64
CA GLU A 137 6.60 6.06 -43.30
C GLU A 137 7.29 4.78 -43.80
N TYR A 138 7.29 3.73 -43.01
CA TYR A 138 7.86 2.42 -43.36
C TYR A 138 7.10 1.77 -44.52
N ASP A 139 5.78 1.74 -44.44
CA ASP A 139 4.92 1.12 -45.46
C ASP A 139 4.92 1.89 -46.79
N SER A 140 5.00 3.23 -46.75
CA SER A 140 5.11 4.09 -47.93
C SER A 140 6.51 4.19 -48.50
N GLY A 141 7.54 3.78 -47.71
CA GLY A 141 8.94 3.90 -48.11
C GLY A 141 9.47 5.33 -48.10
N THR A 142 8.86 6.25 -47.34
CA THR A 142 9.27 7.66 -47.30
C THR A 142 10.38 7.93 -46.30
N TYR A 143 10.37 7.25 -45.16
CA TYR A 143 11.39 7.31 -44.06
C TYR A 143 11.72 8.73 -43.57
N THR A 144 10.74 9.67 -43.65
CA THR A 144 10.96 11.11 -43.41
C THR A 144 11.58 11.39 -42.04
N SER A 145 11.15 10.75 -41.01
CA SER A 145 11.69 10.89 -39.64
C SER A 145 13.14 10.41 -39.55
N GLY A 146 13.45 9.29 -40.17
CA GLY A 146 14.82 8.75 -40.20
C GLY A 146 15.80 9.54 -41.04
N LEU A 147 15.30 10.18 -42.10
CA LEU A 147 16.09 11.00 -42.99
C LEU A 147 16.51 12.36 -42.40
N ARG A 148 15.77 12.87 -41.41
CA ARG A 148 16.05 14.15 -40.72
C ARG A 148 16.34 15.34 -41.66
N GLY A 149 15.59 15.39 -42.77
CA GLY A 149 15.74 16.45 -43.77
C GLY A 149 16.72 16.14 -44.91
N SER A 150 17.37 14.98 -44.90
CA SER A 150 18.12 14.47 -46.05
C SER A 150 17.17 13.91 -47.10
N ALA A 151 17.59 13.80 -48.36
CA ALA A 151 16.82 13.17 -49.39
C ALA A 151 17.10 11.67 -49.45
N LEU A 152 16.08 10.86 -49.73
CA LEU A 152 16.22 9.40 -49.89
C LEU A 152 17.23 9.03 -51.00
N SER A 153 17.32 9.88 -52.03
CA SER A 153 18.29 9.76 -53.12
C SER A 153 19.76 9.92 -52.72
N ASP A 154 20.04 10.45 -51.52
CA ASP A 154 21.35 10.66 -51.02
C ASP A 154 21.92 9.45 -50.28
N LEU A 155 21.07 8.45 -50.03
CA LEU A 155 21.46 7.21 -49.35
C LEU A 155 22.01 6.17 -50.34
N THR A 156 23.02 5.44 -49.88
CA THR A 156 23.42 4.21 -50.59
C THR A 156 22.41 3.08 -50.31
N ASP A 157 22.44 2.02 -51.12
CA ASP A 157 21.59 0.85 -50.90
C ASP A 157 21.80 0.23 -49.50
N ALA A 158 23.06 0.25 -49.03
CA ALA A 158 23.40 -0.25 -47.68
C ALA A 158 22.81 0.63 -46.58
N ASP A 159 22.86 1.95 -46.71
CA ASP A 159 22.26 2.89 -45.74
C ASP A 159 20.74 2.72 -45.71
N LEU A 160 20.09 2.53 -46.84
CA LEU A 160 18.65 2.30 -46.94
C LEU A 160 18.23 0.99 -46.25
N GLU A 161 18.97 -0.10 -46.44
CA GLU A 161 18.69 -1.37 -45.76
C GLU A 161 18.92 -1.26 -44.25
N GLN A 162 19.93 -0.52 -43.81
CA GLN A 162 20.11 -0.23 -42.39
C GLN A 162 18.96 0.59 -41.81
N LEU A 163 18.52 1.63 -42.53
CA LEU A 163 17.38 2.46 -42.11
C LEU A 163 16.09 1.63 -41.98
N LYS A 164 15.80 0.77 -42.94
CA LYS A 164 14.66 -0.17 -42.87
C LYS A 164 14.73 -1.10 -41.66
N SER A 165 15.94 -1.61 -41.36
CA SER A 165 16.16 -2.47 -40.21
C SER A 165 15.87 -1.74 -38.89
N ILE A 166 16.29 -0.46 -38.77
CA ILE A 166 16.01 0.39 -37.60
C ILE A 166 14.48 0.57 -37.44
N TYR A 167 13.78 0.95 -38.51
CA TYR A 167 12.32 1.10 -38.47
C TYR A 167 11.63 -0.20 -38.04
N SER A 168 12.01 -1.34 -38.64
CA SER A 168 11.44 -2.64 -38.29
C SER A 168 11.63 -2.99 -36.81
N GLN A 169 12.81 -2.75 -36.27
CA GLN A 169 13.11 -3.01 -34.85
C GLN A 169 12.30 -2.08 -33.94
N VAL A 170 12.32 -0.78 -34.21
CA VAL A 170 11.60 0.21 -33.40
C VAL A 170 10.09 -0.02 -33.44
N LEU A 171 9.52 -0.34 -34.61
CA LEU A 171 8.09 -0.68 -34.70
C LEU A 171 7.75 -1.93 -33.87
N THR A 172 8.61 -2.94 -33.86
CA THR A 172 8.41 -4.13 -33.01
C THR A 172 8.44 -3.77 -31.53
N ASP A 173 9.39 -2.94 -31.11
CA ASP A 173 9.52 -2.51 -29.73
C ASP A 173 8.36 -1.62 -29.26
N LEU A 174 7.89 -0.70 -30.14
CA LEU A 174 6.72 0.14 -29.91
C LEU A 174 5.43 -0.69 -29.77
N GLU A 175 5.22 -1.68 -30.66
CA GLU A 175 4.07 -2.57 -30.57
C GLU A 175 4.05 -3.37 -29.28
N ALA A 176 5.22 -3.85 -28.82
CA ALA A 176 5.33 -4.55 -27.56
C ALA A 176 5.00 -3.65 -26.35
N GLN A 177 5.53 -2.41 -26.36
CA GLN A 177 5.24 -1.43 -25.30
C GLN A 177 3.76 -1.01 -25.31
N LEU A 178 3.18 -0.78 -26.46
CA LEU A 178 1.77 -0.43 -26.61
C LEU A 178 0.85 -1.54 -26.10
N ASN A 179 1.17 -2.78 -26.42
CA ASN A 179 0.41 -3.93 -25.93
C ASN A 179 0.53 -4.06 -24.40
N ALA A 180 1.74 -3.92 -23.85
CA ALA A 180 1.94 -3.96 -22.40
C ALA A 180 1.19 -2.83 -21.67
N ALA A 181 1.18 -1.62 -22.24
CA ALA A 181 0.45 -0.49 -21.67
C ALA A 181 -1.09 -0.70 -21.73
N LYS A 182 -1.61 -1.22 -22.83
CA LYS A 182 -3.04 -1.56 -22.98
C LYS A 182 -3.46 -2.70 -22.04
N ASP A 183 -2.63 -3.72 -21.89
CA ASP A 183 -2.89 -4.84 -20.97
C ASP A 183 -2.87 -4.34 -19.51
N GLY A 184 -1.90 -3.49 -19.15
CA GLY A 184 -1.82 -2.87 -17.84
C GLY A 184 -3.02 -1.95 -17.54
N GLN A 185 -3.46 -1.14 -18.52
CA GLN A 185 -4.67 -0.33 -18.41
C GLN A 185 -5.91 -1.20 -18.19
N ALA A 186 -6.10 -2.24 -18.99
CA ALA A 186 -7.24 -3.14 -18.89
C ALA A 186 -7.27 -3.88 -17.53
N ALA A 187 -6.11 -4.28 -17.01
CA ALA A 187 -6.00 -4.85 -15.68
C ALA A 187 -6.42 -3.85 -14.60
N THR A 188 -5.98 -2.60 -14.70
CA THR A 188 -6.34 -1.51 -13.79
C THR A 188 -7.85 -1.19 -13.88
N GLU A 189 -8.44 -1.13 -15.08
CA GLU A 189 -9.88 -0.90 -15.29
C GLU A 189 -10.75 -2.01 -14.67
N SER A 190 -10.29 -3.25 -14.73
CA SER A 190 -11.01 -4.41 -14.21
C SER A 190 -10.82 -4.64 -12.70
N ALA A 191 -9.89 -3.94 -12.08
CA ALA A 191 -9.63 -4.06 -10.65
C ALA A 191 -10.86 -3.62 -9.83
N THR A 192 -11.22 -4.44 -8.85
CA THR A 192 -12.37 -4.20 -7.96
C THR A 192 -11.90 -4.12 -6.51
N TYR A 193 -12.41 -3.15 -5.78
CA TYR A 193 -12.14 -3.02 -4.36
C TYR A 193 -12.55 -4.28 -3.60
N GLN A 194 -11.70 -4.70 -2.68
CA GLN A 194 -11.97 -5.74 -1.70
C GLN A 194 -11.74 -5.14 -0.32
N GLU A 195 -12.76 -5.19 0.53
CA GLU A 195 -12.62 -4.73 1.91
C GLU A 195 -11.52 -5.53 2.62
N PRO A 196 -10.59 -4.85 3.33
CA PRO A 196 -9.54 -5.51 4.11
C PRO A 196 -10.11 -6.58 5.05
N GLN A 197 -9.41 -7.68 5.15
CA GLN A 197 -9.76 -8.77 6.06
C GLN A 197 -8.81 -8.78 7.25
N ALA A 198 -9.29 -9.20 8.41
CA ALA A 198 -8.48 -9.37 9.60
C ALA A 198 -7.29 -10.32 9.33
N GLN A 199 -6.08 -9.87 9.67
CA GLN A 199 -4.82 -10.58 9.51
C GLN A 199 -4.16 -10.78 10.86
N PRO A 200 -3.47 -11.90 11.09
CA PRO A 200 -2.69 -12.08 12.32
C PRO A 200 -1.60 -11.02 12.43
N TYR A 201 -1.36 -10.51 13.62
CA TYR A 201 -0.22 -9.68 13.91
C TYR A 201 0.79 -10.40 14.80
N THR A 202 2.03 -9.93 14.80
CA THR A 202 3.09 -10.38 15.70
C THR A 202 3.66 -9.19 16.47
N LEU A 203 4.13 -9.45 17.68
CA LEU A 203 4.86 -8.49 18.50
C LEU A 203 6.30 -8.96 18.65
N HIS A 204 7.23 -8.02 18.58
CA HIS A 204 8.65 -8.26 18.72
C HIS A 204 9.28 -7.18 19.62
N ILE A 205 10.07 -7.59 20.62
CA ILE A 205 10.73 -6.69 21.56
C ILE A 205 12.21 -6.59 21.22
N GLU A 206 12.71 -5.36 21.07
CA GLU A 206 14.13 -5.06 21.13
C GLU A 206 14.52 -4.68 22.57
N THR A 207 15.56 -5.32 23.08
CA THR A 207 16.07 -5.02 24.42
C THR A 207 17.18 -3.98 24.40
N ASP A 208 17.35 -3.29 25.53
CA ASP A 208 18.51 -2.42 25.72
C ASP A 208 19.82 -3.22 25.77
N SER A 209 20.94 -2.54 25.77
CA SER A 209 22.27 -3.19 25.80
C SER A 209 22.51 -4.11 27.00
N THR A 210 21.65 -4.08 28.01
CA THR A 210 21.71 -4.97 29.20
C THR A 210 20.87 -6.23 29.04
N GLY A 211 19.96 -6.24 28.06
CA GLY A 211 19.00 -7.33 27.83
C GLY A 211 17.88 -7.42 28.88
N ASN A 212 17.74 -6.44 29.76
CA ASN A 212 16.79 -6.50 30.87
C ASN A 212 15.57 -5.57 30.69
N ASN A 213 15.68 -4.58 29.81
CA ASN A 213 14.60 -3.63 29.59
C ASN A 213 14.23 -3.58 28.11
N THR A 214 12.97 -3.35 27.83
CA THR A 214 12.48 -3.10 26.48
C THR A 214 12.93 -1.71 26.03
N GLN A 215 13.62 -1.65 24.90
CA GLN A 215 14.01 -0.41 24.23
C GLN A 215 12.92 0.05 23.28
N SER A 216 12.42 -0.86 22.46
CA SER A 216 11.28 -0.66 21.58
C SER A 216 10.50 -1.96 21.41
N GLU A 217 9.28 -1.85 20.89
CA GLU A 217 8.45 -3.00 20.57
C GLU A 217 7.83 -2.77 19.19
N THR A 218 7.89 -3.76 18.32
CA THR A 218 7.39 -3.68 16.96
C THR A 218 6.16 -4.55 16.78
N ILE A 219 5.06 -3.95 16.30
CA ILE A 219 3.95 -4.72 15.76
C ILE A 219 4.13 -4.88 14.25
N SER A 220 4.00 -6.12 13.76
CA SER A 220 4.03 -6.44 12.33
C SER A 220 2.75 -7.18 11.92
N PHE A 221 2.19 -6.78 10.79
CA PHE A 221 0.95 -7.32 10.24
C PHE A 221 0.89 -7.12 8.72
N ASP A 222 0.03 -7.88 8.07
CA ASP A 222 -0.22 -7.71 6.65
C ASP A 222 -1.37 -6.70 6.43
N ALA A 223 -1.13 -5.71 5.54
CA ALA A 223 -2.09 -4.65 5.23
C ALA A 223 -2.27 -4.49 3.72
N PRO A 224 -3.45 -4.00 3.26
CA PRO A 224 -3.66 -3.66 1.87
C PRO A 224 -2.63 -2.64 1.36
N SER A 225 -2.18 -2.83 0.13
CA SER A 225 -1.33 -1.87 -0.58
C SER A 225 -1.83 -1.75 -2.01
N TYR A 226 -2.46 -0.62 -2.32
CA TYR A 226 -3.04 -0.39 -3.64
C TYR A 226 -1.99 0.19 -4.58
N SER A 227 -1.54 -0.63 -5.53
CA SER A 227 -0.63 -0.23 -6.59
C SER A 227 -1.17 -0.73 -7.93
N PHE A 228 -1.32 0.19 -8.88
CA PHE A 228 -1.85 -0.08 -10.21
C PHE A 228 -0.79 0.22 -11.27
N TYR A 229 -0.97 -0.39 -12.45
CA TYR A 229 -0.08 -0.12 -13.57
C TYR A 229 -0.19 1.35 -13.98
N LYS A 230 0.96 2.03 -14.05
CA LYS A 230 1.10 3.39 -14.54
C LYS A 230 2.13 3.41 -15.66
N ALA A 231 1.78 3.99 -16.79
CA ALA A 231 2.73 4.36 -17.83
C ALA A 231 2.83 5.88 -17.88
N GLN A 232 4.04 6.40 -17.92
CA GLN A 232 4.33 7.81 -18.10
C GLN A 232 5.41 7.96 -19.18
N LEU A 233 5.26 8.95 -20.05
CA LEU A 233 6.26 9.32 -21.04
C LEU A 233 6.84 10.70 -20.71
N ASP A 234 8.11 10.89 -20.99
CA ASP A 234 8.74 12.20 -20.88
C ASP A 234 8.22 13.10 -22.02
N ASP A 235 7.71 14.28 -21.66
CA ASP A 235 7.05 15.21 -22.58
C ASP A 235 7.95 15.67 -23.74
N GLU A 236 9.26 15.62 -23.58
CA GLU A 236 10.21 16.17 -24.57
C GLU A 236 10.57 15.21 -25.72
N GLU A 237 10.15 13.93 -25.69
CA GLU A 237 10.75 12.90 -26.54
C GLU A 237 9.76 12.05 -27.38
N GLN A 238 8.60 12.61 -27.70
CA GLN A 238 7.61 11.93 -28.53
C GLN A 238 7.75 12.23 -30.03
N ASN A 239 8.91 12.79 -30.42
CA ASN A 239 9.19 13.03 -31.84
C ASN A 239 9.63 11.71 -32.49
N PRO A 240 8.97 11.27 -33.58
CA PRO A 240 9.31 10.03 -34.28
C PRO A 240 10.78 9.90 -34.67
N ALA A 241 11.44 11.02 -35.04
CA ALA A 241 12.88 11.02 -35.37
C ALA A 241 13.78 10.71 -34.16
N ASP A 242 13.40 11.15 -32.98
CA ASP A 242 14.15 10.87 -31.75
C ASP A 242 13.90 9.46 -31.26
N VAL A 243 12.67 8.95 -31.39
CA VAL A 243 12.34 7.56 -31.08
C VAL A 243 13.11 6.57 -31.94
N LEU A 244 13.33 6.86 -33.22
CA LEU A 244 14.19 6.03 -34.09
C LEU A 244 15.65 5.98 -33.64
N THR A 245 16.12 6.99 -32.89
CA THR A 245 17.51 7.09 -32.44
C THR A 245 17.73 6.59 -31.01
N TRP A 246 16.79 6.91 -30.13
CA TRP A 246 16.96 6.74 -28.69
C TRP A 246 15.95 5.78 -28.07
N GLY A 247 14.95 5.32 -28.85
CA GLY A 247 13.78 4.63 -28.32
C GLY A 247 12.81 5.57 -27.63
N ILE A 248 11.67 5.03 -27.17
CA ILE A 248 10.77 5.77 -26.28
C ILE A 248 11.42 5.86 -24.90
N LYS A 249 11.45 7.07 -24.36
CA LYS A 249 11.76 7.30 -22.97
C LYS A 249 10.46 7.43 -22.18
N GLY A 250 10.41 6.76 -21.10
CA GLY A 250 9.26 6.73 -20.20
C GLY A 250 9.49 5.72 -19.10
N SER A 251 8.67 5.78 -18.10
CA SER A 251 8.65 4.81 -17.01
C SER A 251 7.30 4.12 -16.94
N SER A 252 7.29 2.87 -16.59
CA SER A 252 6.08 2.17 -16.18
C SER A 252 6.28 1.61 -14.77
N THR A 253 5.23 1.72 -13.96
CA THR A 253 5.17 1.06 -12.64
C THR A 253 4.26 -0.15 -12.81
N GLU A 254 4.77 -1.31 -12.46
CA GLU A 254 3.94 -2.52 -12.46
C GLU A 254 2.97 -2.48 -11.27
N ALA A 255 1.82 -3.14 -11.44
CA ALA A 255 0.93 -3.37 -10.32
C ALA A 255 1.63 -4.23 -9.27
N GLY A 256 1.66 -3.74 -8.03
CA GLY A 256 2.26 -4.45 -6.91
C GLY A 256 1.30 -5.43 -6.25
N ASP A 257 1.80 -6.16 -5.27
CA ASP A 257 0.97 -7.03 -4.44
C ASP A 257 -0.10 -6.22 -3.71
N ALA A 258 -1.31 -6.76 -3.68
CA ALA A 258 -2.44 -6.12 -3.00
C ALA A 258 -2.31 -6.14 -1.46
N ILE A 259 -1.37 -6.92 -0.92
CA ILE A 259 -1.10 -7.04 0.52
C ILE A 259 0.41 -6.91 0.72
N ARG A 260 0.82 -6.10 1.72
CA ARG A 260 2.21 -5.94 2.14
C ARG A 260 2.33 -6.14 3.64
N ASN A 261 3.48 -6.64 4.07
CA ASN A 261 3.84 -6.65 5.47
C ASN A 261 4.21 -5.23 5.90
N GLU A 262 3.51 -4.74 6.92
CA GLU A 262 3.71 -3.44 7.55
C GLU A 262 4.26 -3.65 8.95
N SER A 263 5.07 -2.71 9.42
CA SER A 263 5.64 -2.73 10.76
C SER A 263 5.56 -1.34 11.37
N ILE A 264 5.12 -1.27 12.62
CA ILE A 264 5.09 -0.03 13.40
C ILE A 264 5.96 -0.26 14.62
N GLU A 265 7.00 0.53 14.75
CA GLU A 265 7.88 0.51 15.92
C GLU A 265 7.32 1.42 17.02
N LEU A 266 7.12 0.85 18.19
CA LEU A 266 6.58 1.51 19.36
C LEU A 266 7.73 1.80 20.34
N PHE A 267 7.92 3.08 20.64
CA PHE A 267 8.87 3.54 21.61
C PHE A 267 8.19 3.82 22.96
N SER A 268 8.59 4.88 23.63
CA SER A 268 7.95 5.28 24.88
C SER A 268 6.51 5.73 24.64
N PRO A 269 5.58 5.45 25.58
CA PRO A 269 4.23 5.97 25.54
C PRO A 269 4.22 7.51 25.46
N VAL A 270 3.28 8.05 24.71
CA VAL A 270 3.07 9.51 24.62
C VAL A 270 2.16 10.01 25.74
N ASN A 271 2.34 11.26 26.12
CA ASN A 271 1.42 11.93 27.02
C ASN A 271 0.03 12.01 26.39
N LYS A 272 -1.01 11.88 27.20
CA LYS A 272 -2.39 12.05 26.74
C LYS A 272 -2.56 13.41 26.07
N GLN A 273 -3.21 13.41 24.91
CA GLN A 273 -3.56 14.59 24.15
C GLN A 273 -5.08 14.69 23.99
N THR A 274 -5.62 15.89 24.09
CA THR A 274 -7.07 16.11 23.91
C THR A 274 -7.32 16.90 22.65
N VAL A 275 -8.12 16.35 21.76
CA VAL A 275 -8.61 17.01 20.55
C VAL A 275 -10.13 17.13 20.68
N TYR A 276 -10.64 18.35 20.77
CA TYR A 276 -12.03 18.63 21.17
C TYR A 276 -12.38 17.95 22.51
N ASP A 277 -13.40 17.09 22.51
CA ASP A 277 -13.86 16.38 23.71
C ASP A 277 -13.28 14.93 23.79
N MET A 278 -12.31 14.59 22.94
CA MET A 278 -11.73 13.25 22.87
C MET A 278 -10.30 13.26 23.40
N THR A 279 -10.01 12.31 24.28
CA THR A 279 -8.66 12.10 24.82
C THR A 279 -8.00 10.91 24.12
N PHE A 280 -6.80 11.13 23.58
CA PHE A 280 -5.99 10.14 22.93
C PHE A 280 -4.81 9.75 23.82
N ALA A 281 -4.48 8.47 23.84
CA ALA A 281 -3.27 7.93 24.45
C ALA A 281 -2.72 6.80 23.58
N GLY A 282 -1.45 6.47 23.74
CA GLY A 282 -0.78 5.44 22.95
C GLY A 282 0.71 5.64 22.89
N PHE A 283 1.26 5.44 21.71
CA PHE A 283 2.68 5.53 21.39
C PHE A 283 2.90 6.57 20.28
N SER A 284 4.15 6.97 20.05
CA SER A 284 4.47 7.80 18.89
C SER A 284 4.09 7.06 17.62
N GLY A 285 3.27 7.68 16.78
CA GLY A 285 2.76 7.07 15.54
C GLY A 285 1.53 6.16 15.69
N LEU A 286 1.08 5.82 16.92
CA LEU A 286 -0.07 4.93 17.13
C LEU A 286 -0.85 5.30 18.40
N ALA A 287 -2.07 5.76 18.27
CA ALA A 287 -2.90 6.20 19.39
C ALA A 287 -4.32 5.64 19.34
N THR A 288 -4.98 5.59 20.48
CA THR A 288 -6.40 5.23 20.61
C THR A 288 -7.14 6.23 21.50
N ILE A 289 -8.47 6.24 21.37
CA ILE A 289 -9.33 7.08 22.20
C ILE A 289 -9.52 6.41 23.55
N VAL A 290 -9.28 7.18 24.61
CA VAL A 290 -9.40 6.72 26.00
C VAL A 290 -10.20 7.69 26.86
N ASN A 291 -10.64 7.26 28.03
CA ASN A 291 -11.22 8.13 29.01
C ASN A 291 -10.14 9.06 29.63
N GLU A 292 -10.54 10.21 30.13
CA GLU A 292 -9.63 11.19 30.73
C GLU A 292 -8.80 10.64 31.89
N ASP A 293 -9.36 9.71 32.68
CA ASP A 293 -8.74 9.07 33.83
C ASP A 293 -7.90 7.83 33.50
N HIS A 294 -7.85 7.40 32.22
CA HIS A 294 -7.04 6.27 31.76
C HIS A 294 -5.57 6.44 32.17
N ALA A 295 -4.96 5.37 32.71
CA ALA A 295 -3.60 5.42 33.25
C ALA A 295 -2.49 5.50 32.19
N GLY A 296 -2.81 5.27 30.90
CA GLY A 296 -1.86 5.23 29.79
C GLY A 296 -1.47 3.82 29.38
N PHE A 297 -0.43 3.72 28.57
CA PHE A 297 0.10 2.46 28.03
C PHE A 297 1.56 2.29 28.43
N MET A 298 2.10 1.09 28.25
CA MET A 298 3.51 0.77 28.46
C MET A 298 3.93 -0.33 27.48
N LEU A 299 5.22 -0.40 27.15
CA LEU A 299 5.77 -1.52 26.39
C LEU A 299 5.72 -2.80 27.23
N ASP A 300 5.64 -3.93 26.56
CA ASP A 300 5.80 -5.22 27.20
C ASP A 300 7.21 -5.41 27.75
N THR A 301 7.36 -6.30 28.71
CA THR A 301 8.68 -6.63 29.26
C THR A 301 9.29 -7.82 28.50
N PRO A 302 10.63 -8.00 28.50
CA PRO A 302 11.26 -9.13 27.84
C PRO A 302 10.81 -10.51 28.33
N ASP A 303 10.20 -10.58 29.54
CA ASP A 303 9.66 -11.80 30.11
C ASP A 303 8.19 -12.07 29.73
N THR A 304 7.58 -11.22 28.88
CA THR A 304 6.17 -11.39 28.48
C THR A 304 6.03 -12.62 27.58
N GLU A 305 5.15 -13.55 27.98
CA GLU A 305 4.96 -14.82 27.28
C GLU A 305 4.32 -14.58 25.89
N GLY A 306 4.87 -15.23 24.87
CA GLY A 306 4.34 -15.20 23.51
C GLY A 306 4.85 -14.08 22.62
N ILE A 307 5.77 -13.25 23.10
CA ILE A 307 6.42 -12.21 22.31
C ILE A 307 7.85 -12.63 21.97
N GLU A 308 8.29 -12.40 20.73
CA GLU A 308 9.67 -12.63 20.32
C GLU A 308 10.57 -11.53 20.86
N VAL A 309 11.76 -11.91 21.35
CA VAL A 309 12.75 -11.00 21.98
C VAL A 309 14.10 -11.21 21.32
N ASP A 310 14.80 -10.11 20.93
CA ASP A 310 16.19 -10.12 20.43
C ASP A 310 17.22 -10.15 21.56
#